data_5c4b0d41b5c857c6b201446a81670112
#
_entry.id   5c4b0d41b5c857c6b201446a81670112
#
_cell.length_a   1.000
_cell.length_b   1.000
_cell.length_c   1.000
_cell.angle_alpha   90.00
_cell.angle_beta   90.00
_cell.angle_gamma   90.00
#
_symmetry.space_group_name_H-M   'P 1'
#
loop_
_entity.id
_entity.type
_entity.pdbx_description
1 polymer ?
#
loop_
_entity_poly.entity_id
_entity_poly.type
_entity_poly.pdbx_seq_one_letter_code
_entity_poly.pdbx_strand_id
1 'polypeptide(L)'
;YFLKKKNLTLYSVPGGEHVTVGGAISANVIGKDSTKLVASFGDSIKYLKIITYTGKVRELTNNSREFYKYIGSFGMFGIILEAKIKTKKIISNNLLLESKVLNNIEEVDSELKKNDEYKYIQIDPFFRKNFFAAVFKGNYVKNLENNYKNTNLKANFLEIIFFKITSFF
;
A
#
# COMPACT_ATOMS: atom_id res chain seq x y z
N TYR A 1 11.01 -8.99 -4.10
CA TYR A 1 11.83 -10.23 -3.95
C TYR A 1 12.96 -10.07 -2.93
N PHE A 2 13.80 -9.03 -3.01
CA PHE A 2 14.94 -8.81 -2.09
C PHE A 2 14.52 -8.66 -0.62
N LEU A 3 13.51 -7.84 -0.32
CA LEU A 3 13.02 -7.63 1.04
C LEU A 3 12.39 -8.90 1.63
N LYS A 4 11.62 -9.65 0.83
CA LYS A 4 11.01 -10.92 1.24
C LYS A 4 12.04 -11.91 1.79
N LYS A 5 13.20 -12.06 1.13
CA LYS A 5 14.28 -12.95 1.58
C LYS A 5 14.85 -12.58 2.95
N LYS A 6 14.63 -11.33 3.39
CA LYS A 6 15.13 -10.80 4.67
C LYS A 6 14.03 -10.64 5.72
N ASN A 7 12.83 -11.15 5.45
CA ASN A 7 11.64 -10.94 6.28
C ASN A 7 11.39 -9.43 6.55
N LEU A 8 11.57 -8.64 5.48
CA LEU A 8 11.33 -7.20 5.50
C LEU A 8 10.21 -6.84 4.52
N THR A 9 9.47 -5.79 4.84
CA THR A 9 8.53 -5.14 3.91
C THR A 9 8.62 -3.63 4.03
N LEU A 10 8.03 -2.92 3.09
CA LEU A 10 7.84 -1.47 3.14
C LEU A 10 6.70 -1.13 4.11
N TYR A 11 6.65 0.11 4.58
CA TYR A 11 5.56 0.59 5.43
C TYR A 11 4.28 0.85 4.63
N SER A 12 4.42 1.30 3.39
CA SER A 12 3.33 1.51 2.46
C SER A 12 3.71 0.84 1.14
N VAL A 13 2.96 -0.19 0.72
CA VAL A 13 3.27 -0.98 -0.47
C VAL A 13 2.35 -0.56 -1.60
N PRO A 14 2.89 -0.09 -2.75
CA PRO A 14 2.07 0.19 -3.94
C PRO A 14 1.23 -1.02 -4.34
N GLY A 15 0.01 -0.79 -4.82
CA GLY A 15 -0.90 -1.85 -5.21
C GLY A 15 -0.48 -2.65 -6.45
N GLY A 16 0.42 -2.12 -7.29
CA GLY A 16 0.93 -2.77 -8.49
C GLY A 16 2.40 -3.16 -8.36
N GLU A 17 2.76 -4.36 -8.78
CA GLU A 17 4.15 -4.86 -8.74
C GLU A 17 5.10 -4.17 -9.74
N HIS A 18 4.54 -3.52 -10.77
CA HIS A 18 5.30 -2.81 -11.80
C HIS A 18 5.66 -1.36 -11.42
N VAL A 19 5.22 -0.89 -10.26
CA VAL A 19 5.51 0.47 -9.79
C VAL A 19 6.98 0.58 -9.44
N THR A 20 7.69 1.51 -10.09
CA THR A 20 9.09 1.80 -9.77
C THR A 20 9.20 2.58 -8.45
N VAL A 21 10.35 2.47 -7.77
CA VAL A 21 10.61 3.24 -6.54
C VAL A 21 10.51 4.75 -6.80
N GLY A 22 11.13 5.23 -7.89
CA GLY A 22 11.05 6.64 -8.27
C GLY A 22 9.62 7.11 -8.55
N GLY A 23 8.82 6.29 -9.25
CA GLY A 23 7.39 6.55 -9.50
C GLY A 23 6.57 6.57 -8.20
N ALA A 24 6.82 5.63 -7.28
CA ALA A 24 6.15 5.59 -5.99
C ALA A 24 6.43 6.83 -5.13
N ILE A 25 7.68 7.33 -5.14
CA ILE A 25 8.05 8.57 -4.44
C ILE A 25 7.44 9.78 -5.14
N SER A 26 7.59 9.87 -6.46
CA SER A 26 7.12 11.03 -7.23
C SER A 26 5.60 11.20 -7.19
N ALA A 27 4.84 10.11 -7.14
CA ALA A 27 3.39 10.13 -6.99
C ALA A 27 2.93 10.12 -5.52
N ASN A 28 3.86 9.94 -4.57
CA ASN A 28 3.58 9.76 -3.14
C ASN A 28 2.45 8.74 -2.89
N VAL A 29 2.59 7.56 -3.47
CA VAL A 29 1.52 6.54 -3.48
C VAL A 29 1.10 6.12 -2.08
N ILE A 30 -0.18 5.79 -1.92
CA ILE A 30 -0.75 5.25 -0.69
C ILE A 30 -0.92 3.74 -0.88
N GLY A 31 -0.37 2.96 0.03
CA GLY A 31 -0.51 1.51 0.05
C GLY A 31 -1.71 1.06 0.89
N LYS A 32 -2.16 -0.15 0.65
CA LYS A 32 -3.26 -0.79 1.41
C LYS A 32 -2.87 -1.13 2.85
N ASP A 33 -1.59 -1.10 3.17
CA ASP A 33 -1.00 -1.34 4.50
C ASP A 33 -0.56 -0.03 5.18
N SER A 34 -1.04 1.11 4.70
CA SER A 34 -0.82 2.42 5.31
C SER A 34 -1.37 2.48 6.74
N THR A 35 -0.67 3.20 7.60
CA THR A 35 -1.03 3.37 9.01
C THR A 35 -1.12 4.86 9.36
N LYS A 36 -1.63 5.19 10.55
CA LYS A 36 -1.63 6.59 11.04
C LYS A 36 -0.22 7.21 11.11
N LEU A 37 0.82 6.37 11.30
CA LEU A 37 2.21 6.84 11.42
C LEU A 37 2.93 6.93 10.06
N VAL A 38 2.51 6.13 9.08
CA VAL A 38 3.05 6.11 7.72
C VAL A 38 1.88 6.00 6.77
N ALA A 39 1.33 7.14 6.40
CA ALA A 39 0.14 7.22 5.57
C ALA A 39 0.46 7.01 4.08
N SER A 40 1.63 7.45 3.64
CA SER A 40 2.06 7.41 2.23
C SER A 40 3.46 6.83 2.07
N PHE A 41 3.85 6.53 0.85
CA PHE A 41 5.18 6.01 0.53
C PHE A 41 6.28 7.01 0.93
N GLY A 42 6.04 8.30 0.71
CA GLY A 42 6.97 9.37 1.04
C GLY A 42 7.32 9.47 2.52
N ASP A 43 6.42 9.11 3.44
CA ASP A 43 6.67 9.14 4.89
C ASP A 43 7.77 8.15 5.31
N SER A 44 8.01 7.12 4.52
CA SER A 44 9.07 6.13 4.77
C SER A 44 10.43 6.52 4.19
N ILE A 45 10.51 7.60 3.38
CA ILE A 45 11.76 8.02 2.74
C ILE A 45 12.60 8.84 3.74
N LYS A 46 13.90 8.53 3.81
CA LYS A 46 14.84 9.19 4.72
C LYS A 46 15.90 10.03 4.01
N TYR A 47 16.16 9.71 2.75
CA TYR A 47 17.17 10.36 1.94
C TYR A 47 16.81 10.23 0.47
N LEU A 48 17.13 11.27 -0.30
CA LEU A 48 17.05 11.31 -1.75
C LEU A 48 18.35 11.87 -2.33
N LYS A 49 18.84 11.24 -3.38
CA LYS A 49 19.80 11.84 -4.32
C LYS A 49 19.06 12.16 -5.60
N ILE A 50 19.13 13.39 -6.03
CA ILE A 50 18.35 13.90 -7.14
C ILE A 50 19.23 14.66 -8.15
N ILE A 51 18.78 14.73 -9.40
CA ILE A 51 19.25 15.73 -10.38
C ILE A 51 18.15 16.80 -10.49
N THR A 52 18.51 18.06 -10.24
CA THR A 52 17.60 19.20 -10.42
C THR A 52 17.40 19.51 -11.92
N TYR A 53 16.39 20.31 -12.26
CA TYR A 53 16.18 20.78 -13.63
C TYR A 53 17.38 21.57 -14.22
N THR A 54 18.28 22.08 -13.36
CA THR A 54 19.52 22.76 -13.78
C THR A 54 20.69 21.79 -13.99
N GLY A 55 20.47 20.48 -13.89
CA GLY A 55 21.50 19.44 -14.02
C GLY A 55 22.39 19.24 -12.80
N LYS A 56 22.15 19.95 -11.68
CA LYS A 56 22.94 19.79 -10.46
C LYS A 56 22.48 18.57 -9.67
N VAL A 57 23.43 17.74 -9.24
CA VAL A 57 23.17 16.64 -8.31
C VAL A 57 23.11 17.20 -6.90
N ARG A 58 22.10 16.77 -6.14
CA ARG A 58 21.90 17.15 -4.73
C ARG A 58 21.53 15.94 -3.89
N GLU A 59 21.96 15.98 -2.65
CA GLU A 59 21.62 15.00 -1.61
C GLU A 59 20.77 15.68 -0.54
N LEU A 60 19.61 15.09 -0.27
CA LEU A 60 18.60 15.67 0.61
C LEU A 60 18.17 14.64 1.65
N THR A 61 17.94 15.09 2.86
CA THR A 61 17.38 14.27 3.94
C THR A 61 16.02 14.80 4.36
N ASN A 62 15.24 13.95 5.00
CA ASN A 62 13.89 14.29 5.47
C ASN A 62 13.85 15.37 6.57
N ASN A 63 15.01 15.87 7.00
CA ASN A 63 15.12 17.02 7.91
C ASN A 63 15.07 18.37 7.17
N SER A 64 15.18 18.37 5.84
CA SER A 64 15.17 19.61 5.05
C SER A 64 13.80 19.82 4.39
N ARG A 65 13.32 21.07 4.37
CA ARG A 65 12.09 21.44 3.69
C ARG A 65 12.15 21.17 2.17
N GLU A 66 13.33 21.28 1.59
CA GLU A 66 13.55 21.03 0.16
C GLU A 66 13.28 19.56 -0.24
N PHE A 67 13.61 18.61 0.66
CA PHE A 67 13.35 17.20 0.46
C PHE A 67 11.89 16.91 0.07
N TYR A 68 10.94 17.56 0.73
CA TYR A 68 9.52 17.34 0.52
C TYR A 68 8.99 17.88 -0.82
N LYS A 69 9.76 18.72 -1.52
CA LYS A 69 9.41 19.17 -2.87
C LYS A 69 9.46 18.05 -3.91
N TYR A 70 10.21 16.98 -3.65
CA TYR A 70 10.39 15.86 -4.58
C TYR A 70 9.43 14.71 -4.33
N ILE A 71 8.71 14.72 -3.19
CA ILE A 71 7.68 13.74 -2.84
C ILE A 71 6.34 14.24 -3.35
N GLY A 72 5.64 13.41 -4.16
CA GLY A 72 4.37 13.78 -4.76
C GLY A 72 4.46 14.84 -5.86
N SER A 73 5.65 15.07 -6.40
CA SER A 73 5.92 16.11 -7.39
C SER A 73 5.71 15.69 -8.85
N PHE A 74 5.44 14.41 -9.10
CA PHE A 74 5.35 13.84 -10.45
C PHE A 74 6.56 14.12 -11.34
N GLY A 75 7.75 14.29 -10.73
CA GLY A 75 9.00 14.55 -11.42
C GLY A 75 9.22 16.00 -11.87
N MET A 76 8.33 16.94 -11.53
CA MET A 76 8.39 18.34 -11.99
C MET A 76 9.64 19.11 -11.53
N PHE A 77 10.27 18.71 -10.42
CA PHE A 77 11.43 19.42 -9.86
C PHE A 77 12.77 18.76 -10.18
N GLY A 78 12.77 17.54 -10.74
CA GLY A 78 13.98 16.82 -11.07
C GLY A 78 13.79 15.31 -11.07
N ILE A 79 14.92 14.60 -11.25
CA ILE A 79 14.95 13.13 -11.36
C ILE A 79 15.53 12.54 -10.09
N ILE A 80 14.86 11.54 -9.52
CA ILE A 80 15.35 10.79 -8.36
C ILE A 80 16.34 9.72 -8.84
N LEU A 81 17.58 9.77 -8.35
CA LEU A 81 18.64 8.80 -8.65
C LEU A 81 18.72 7.69 -7.62
N GLU A 82 18.65 8.07 -6.33
CA GLU A 82 18.76 7.16 -5.20
C GLU A 82 17.79 7.55 -4.10
N ALA A 83 17.34 6.55 -3.32
CA ALA A 83 16.51 6.78 -2.13
C ALA A 83 16.89 5.81 -1.00
N LYS A 84 16.91 6.28 0.24
CA LYS A 84 16.93 5.43 1.44
C LYS A 84 15.52 5.32 1.99
N ILE A 85 15.02 4.09 2.06
CA ILE A 85 13.64 3.79 2.46
C ILE A 85 13.66 3.03 3.77
N LYS A 86 12.87 3.48 4.75
CA LYS A 86 12.64 2.76 5.99
C LYS A 86 11.80 1.51 5.71
N THR A 87 12.21 0.38 6.26
CA THR A 87 11.52 -0.91 6.16
C THR A 87 11.06 -1.39 7.52
N LYS A 88 10.08 -2.28 7.57
CA LYS A 88 9.62 -2.97 8.79
C LYS A 88 9.88 -4.48 8.70
N LYS A 89 10.16 -5.10 9.83
CA LYS A 89 10.23 -6.56 9.93
C LYS A 89 8.83 -7.17 9.89
N ILE A 90 8.70 -8.30 9.23
CA ILE A 90 7.50 -9.14 9.24
C ILE A 90 7.86 -10.52 9.80
N ILE A 91 6.90 -11.17 10.46
CA ILE A 91 7.11 -12.48 11.06
C ILE A 91 7.15 -13.61 10.01
N SER A 92 6.51 -13.37 8.87
CA SER A 92 6.49 -14.26 7.70
C SER A 92 5.99 -13.50 6.47
N ASN A 93 5.96 -14.17 5.32
CA ASN A 93 5.34 -13.65 4.09
C ASN A 93 3.87 -14.09 3.93
N ASN A 94 3.31 -14.78 4.92
CA ASN A 94 1.92 -15.23 4.90
C ASN A 94 1.01 -14.19 5.55
N LEU A 95 -0.02 -13.78 4.83
CA LEU A 95 -1.04 -12.83 5.28
C LEU A 95 -2.37 -13.58 5.41
N LEU A 96 -2.92 -13.64 6.61
CA LEU A 96 -4.27 -14.11 6.85
C LEU A 96 -5.23 -12.95 6.61
N LEU A 97 -6.17 -13.13 5.67
CA LEU A 97 -7.18 -12.12 5.32
C LEU A 97 -8.55 -12.55 5.84
N GLU A 98 -9.23 -11.59 6.46
CA GLU A 98 -10.65 -11.64 6.76
C GLU A 98 -11.38 -10.72 5.79
N SER A 99 -12.55 -11.14 5.31
CA SER A 99 -13.37 -10.32 4.41
C SER A 99 -14.78 -10.12 4.96
N LYS A 100 -15.34 -8.94 4.72
CA LYS A 100 -16.70 -8.58 5.12
C LYS A 100 -17.33 -7.71 4.05
N VAL A 101 -18.62 -7.89 3.80
CA VAL A 101 -19.42 -6.99 2.96
C VAL A 101 -20.18 -6.01 3.85
N LEU A 102 -20.16 -4.74 3.47
CA LEU A 102 -20.88 -3.63 4.10
C LEU A 102 -21.91 -3.10 3.10
N ASN A 103 -23.11 -2.80 3.56
CA ASN A 103 -24.23 -2.51 2.66
C ASN A 103 -24.63 -1.03 2.61
N ASN A 104 -24.03 -0.20 3.46
CA ASN A 104 -24.27 1.23 3.50
C ASN A 104 -23.04 2.01 3.97
N ILE A 105 -23.06 3.32 3.81
CA ILE A 105 -21.93 4.20 4.14
C ILE A 105 -21.69 4.34 5.65
N GLU A 106 -22.73 4.19 6.46
CA GLU A 106 -22.68 4.24 7.91
C GLU A 106 -21.89 3.04 8.47
N GLU A 107 -22.07 1.86 7.88
CA GLU A 107 -21.26 0.68 8.20
C GLU A 107 -19.80 0.88 7.82
N VAL A 108 -19.50 1.53 6.69
CA VAL A 108 -18.13 1.87 6.29
C VAL A 108 -17.49 2.83 7.29
N ASP A 109 -18.20 3.90 7.67
CA ASP A 109 -17.71 4.87 8.67
C ASP A 109 -17.46 4.19 10.03
N SER A 110 -18.38 3.32 10.46
CA SER A 110 -18.20 2.53 11.67
C SER A 110 -16.99 1.61 11.60
N GLU A 111 -16.75 0.99 10.46
CA GLU A 111 -15.59 0.08 10.26
C GLU A 111 -14.27 0.84 10.26
N LEU A 112 -14.21 2.03 9.64
CA LEU A 112 -13.03 2.90 9.64
C LEU A 112 -12.70 3.45 11.03
N LYS A 113 -13.69 3.64 11.90
CA LYS A 113 -13.50 4.13 13.27
C LYS A 113 -13.02 3.06 14.23
N LYS A 114 -13.10 1.79 13.88
CA LYS A 114 -12.58 0.70 14.71
C LYS A 114 -11.07 0.82 14.82
N ASN A 115 -10.57 0.74 16.03
CA ASN A 115 -9.14 0.82 16.33
C ASN A 115 -8.50 -0.58 16.26
N ASP A 116 -8.66 -1.26 15.12
CA ASP A 116 -8.18 -2.61 14.92
C ASP A 116 -6.67 -2.62 14.64
N GLU A 117 -5.94 -3.60 15.19
CA GLU A 117 -4.50 -3.77 15.00
C GLU A 117 -4.14 -4.49 13.68
N TYR A 118 -4.96 -4.36 12.65
CA TYR A 118 -4.67 -4.96 11.35
C TYR A 118 -3.49 -4.29 10.66
N LYS A 119 -2.68 -5.09 9.97
CA LYS A 119 -1.51 -4.63 9.21
C LYS A 119 -1.85 -4.35 7.74
N TYR A 120 -3.03 -4.73 7.32
CA TYR A 120 -3.56 -4.53 5.98
C TYR A 120 -5.06 -4.29 6.07
N ILE A 121 -5.54 -3.19 5.53
CA ILE A 121 -6.97 -2.88 5.42
C ILE A 121 -7.22 -2.32 4.03
N GLN A 122 -8.23 -2.85 3.38
CA GLN A 122 -8.73 -2.34 2.11
C GLN A 122 -10.25 -2.29 2.16
N ILE A 123 -10.83 -1.19 1.70
CA ILE A 123 -12.26 -1.03 1.52
C ILE A 123 -12.50 -0.64 0.07
N ASP A 124 -13.16 -1.50 -0.66
CA ASP A 124 -13.50 -1.28 -2.08
C ASP A 124 -15.00 -0.91 -2.16
N PRO A 125 -15.34 0.36 -2.42
CA PRO A 125 -16.72 0.77 -2.59
C PRO A 125 -17.22 0.43 -3.99
N PHE A 126 -18.45 -0.02 -4.08
CA PHE A 126 -19.13 -0.32 -5.33
C PHE A 126 -20.41 0.50 -5.45
N PHE A 127 -20.45 1.37 -6.45
CA PHE A 127 -21.58 2.25 -6.74
C PHE A 127 -22.38 1.69 -7.92
N ARG A 128 -23.31 0.81 -7.62
CA ARG A 128 -24.31 0.32 -8.58
C ARG A 128 -25.69 0.78 -8.13
N LYS A 129 -26.72 0.05 -8.52
CA LYS A 129 -28.12 0.31 -8.11
C LYS A 129 -28.26 0.38 -6.58
N ASN A 130 -27.48 -0.44 -5.87
CA ASN A 130 -27.34 -0.40 -4.41
C ASN A 130 -25.86 -0.26 -4.06
N PHE A 131 -25.54 0.60 -3.09
CA PHE A 131 -24.18 0.73 -2.56
C PHE A 131 -23.82 -0.54 -1.76
N PHE A 132 -22.62 -1.04 -1.96
CA PHE A 132 -21.97 -1.96 -1.04
C PHE A 132 -20.45 -1.73 -1.06
N ALA A 133 -19.77 -2.17 -0.01
CA ALA A 133 -18.32 -2.14 0.05
C ALA A 133 -17.79 -3.50 0.54
N ALA A 134 -16.69 -3.95 -0.05
CA ALA A 134 -15.95 -5.10 0.43
C ALA A 134 -14.81 -4.62 1.32
N VAL A 135 -14.74 -5.13 2.54
CA VAL A 135 -13.66 -4.86 3.49
C VAL A 135 -12.78 -6.09 3.59
N PHE A 136 -11.47 -5.88 3.45
CA PHE A 136 -10.45 -6.90 3.66
C PHE A 136 -9.53 -6.43 4.78
N LYS A 137 -9.35 -7.25 5.81
CA LYS A 137 -8.43 -7.00 6.92
C LYS A 137 -7.43 -8.13 7.00
N GLY A 138 -6.17 -7.83 7.25
CA GLY A 138 -5.13 -8.84 7.23
C GLY A 138 -4.06 -8.66 8.28
N ASN A 139 -3.59 -9.79 8.80
CA ASN A 139 -2.44 -9.87 9.71
C ASN A 139 -1.42 -10.89 9.20
N TYR A 140 -0.12 -10.61 9.44
CA TYR A 140 0.93 -11.57 9.16
C TYR A 140 0.89 -12.73 10.17
N VAL A 141 0.93 -13.98 9.69
CA VAL A 141 0.89 -15.20 10.49
C VAL A 141 2.08 -16.08 10.21
N LYS A 142 2.68 -16.72 11.24
CA LYS A 142 3.88 -17.58 11.07
C LYS A 142 3.57 -18.81 10.23
N ASN A 143 2.52 -19.52 10.57
CA ASN A 143 2.07 -20.74 9.89
C ASN A 143 0.61 -20.56 9.50
N LEU A 144 0.26 -21.02 8.32
CA LEU A 144 -1.13 -21.29 7.98
C LEU A 144 -1.45 -22.63 8.67
N GLU A 145 -2.21 -22.62 9.74
CA GLU A 145 -2.75 -23.86 10.31
C GLU A 145 -3.56 -24.56 9.21
N ASN A 146 -3.38 -25.88 9.07
CA ASN A 146 -4.03 -26.69 8.02
C ASN A 146 -5.58 -26.70 8.08
N ASN A 147 -6.17 -26.01 9.06
CA ASN A 147 -7.61 -25.87 9.27
C ASN A 147 -8.26 -24.66 8.57
N TYR A 148 -7.47 -23.76 7.99
CA TYR A 148 -8.05 -22.79 7.08
C TYR A 148 -8.41 -23.54 5.80
N LYS A 149 -9.66 -24.03 5.74
CA LYS A 149 -10.26 -24.34 4.45
C LYS A 149 -9.94 -23.11 3.58
N ASN A 150 -9.19 -23.34 2.49
CA ASN A 150 -9.30 -22.47 1.34
C ASN A 150 -10.81 -22.37 1.15
N THR A 151 -11.42 -21.33 1.67
CA THR A 151 -12.70 -20.90 1.19
C THR A 151 -12.34 -20.54 -0.24
N ASN A 152 -12.45 -21.53 -1.13
CA ASN A 152 -12.81 -21.28 -2.50
C ASN A 152 -14.04 -20.42 -2.34
N LEU A 153 -13.82 -19.10 -2.21
CA LEU A 153 -14.82 -18.13 -2.56
C LEU A 153 -15.22 -18.62 -3.93
N LYS A 154 -16.34 -19.32 -4.02
CA LYS A 154 -17.10 -19.44 -5.26
C LYS A 154 -17.54 -18.01 -5.50
N ALA A 155 -16.54 -17.19 -5.88
CA ALA A 155 -16.77 -15.87 -6.39
C ALA A 155 -17.78 -16.09 -7.49
N ASN A 156 -18.97 -15.56 -7.32
CA ASN A 156 -19.96 -15.57 -8.39
C ASN A 156 -19.24 -15.04 -9.63
N PHE A 157 -19.56 -15.59 -10.80
CA PHE A 157 -18.88 -15.29 -12.07
C PHE A 157 -18.61 -13.79 -12.30
N LEU A 158 -19.41 -12.90 -11.70
CA LEU A 158 -19.23 -11.45 -11.68
C LEU A 158 -18.06 -10.98 -10.77
N GLU A 159 -17.76 -11.65 -9.67
CA GLU A 159 -16.63 -11.32 -8.79
C GLU A 159 -15.31 -11.72 -9.44
N ILE A 160 -15.26 -12.81 -10.20
CA ILE A 160 -14.08 -13.24 -10.97
C ILE A 160 -13.74 -12.24 -12.08
N ILE A 161 -14.74 -11.66 -12.74
CA ILE A 161 -14.53 -10.61 -13.76
C ILE A 161 -13.94 -9.35 -13.09
N PHE A 162 -14.40 -8.98 -11.91
CA PHE A 162 -13.89 -7.81 -11.18
C PHE A 162 -12.43 -8.01 -10.73
N PHE A 163 -12.07 -9.17 -10.22
CA PHE A 163 -10.67 -9.50 -9.89
C PHE A 163 -9.76 -9.48 -11.11
N LYS A 164 -10.22 -9.90 -12.28
CA LYS A 164 -9.45 -9.80 -13.52
C LYS A 164 -9.28 -8.37 -14.02
N ILE A 165 -10.26 -7.50 -13.83
CA ILE A 165 -10.18 -6.10 -14.28
C ILE A 165 -9.26 -5.28 -13.37
N THR A 166 -9.26 -5.53 -12.06
CA THR A 166 -8.36 -4.82 -11.13
C THR A 166 -6.90 -5.31 -11.15
N SER A 167 -6.63 -6.48 -11.76
CA SER A 167 -5.26 -6.94 -12.00
C SER A 167 -4.65 -6.40 -13.31
N PHE A 168 -5.39 -5.59 -14.08
CA PHE A 168 -4.96 -4.99 -15.35
C PHE A 168 -4.68 -3.47 -15.26
N PHE A 169 -4.79 -2.87 -14.05
CA PHE A 169 -4.42 -1.48 -13.82
C PHE A 169 -3.32 -1.35 -12.77
#